data_377e708eec22d1987fb96fd9271359eb
#
_entry.id   377e708eec22d1987fb96fd9271359eb
#
_cell.length_a   1.000
_cell.length_b   1.000
_cell.length_c   1.000
_cell.angle_alpha   90.00
_cell.angle_beta   90.00
_cell.angle_gamma   90.00
#
_symmetry.space_group_name_H-M   'P 1'
#
loop_
_entity.id
_entity.type
_entity.pdbx_description
1 polymer ?
#
loop_
_entity_poly.entity_id
_entity_poly.type
_entity_poly.pdbx_seq_one_letter_code
_entity_poly.pdbx_strand_id
1 'polypeptide(L)'
;RLCMVGGIRDSILVKDNHLLYGFIAIFLTVLIGNLVQGSFKLGFDLQPIAHSSHLWNLLGMVLVGWGSVLLGGCPLRQLILAGSGNGDSAVTVFGMIVGAAFAHNFALAGNPDSTNDAGELVVGGIANAGKVAVAIGFVVLLAISLLNSRKEATKA
;
A
#
# COMPACT_ATOMS: atom_id res chain seq x y z
N ARG A 1 -4.44 8.72 -15.76
CA ARG A 1 -4.99 8.93 -14.40
C ARG A 1 -5.50 7.61 -13.80
N LEU A 2 -4.61 6.73 -13.40
CA LEU A 2 -4.99 5.49 -12.72
C LEU A 2 -4.94 5.73 -11.20
N CYS A 3 -5.98 6.36 -10.63
CA CYS A 3 -6.06 6.69 -9.21
C CYS A 3 -7.47 6.44 -8.69
N MET A 4 -7.64 5.41 -7.86
CA MET A 4 -8.94 5.06 -7.28
C MET A 4 -9.52 6.20 -6.43
N VAL A 5 -8.68 6.83 -5.60
CA VAL A 5 -9.09 7.98 -4.79
C VAL A 5 -9.48 9.16 -5.69
N GLY A 6 -8.75 9.39 -6.78
CA GLY A 6 -9.11 10.38 -7.78
C GLY A 6 -10.45 10.10 -8.44
N GLY A 7 -10.73 8.84 -8.79
CA GLY A 7 -12.01 8.44 -9.37
C GLY A 7 -13.19 8.69 -8.44
N ILE A 8 -13.05 8.35 -7.16
CA ILE A 8 -14.08 8.61 -6.13
C ILE A 8 -14.25 10.13 -5.91
N ARG A 9 -13.15 10.87 -5.79
CA ARG A 9 -13.18 12.32 -5.63
C ARG A 9 -13.89 13.01 -6.79
N ASP A 10 -13.53 12.65 -8.02
CA ASP A 10 -14.08 13.29 -9.22
C ASP A 10 -15.57 12.95 -9.38
N SER A 11 -15.99 11.76 -8.99
CA SER A 11 -17.41 11.38 -8.94
C SER A 11 -18.22 12.22 -7.95
N ILE A 12 -17.65 12.54 -6.78
CA ILE A 12 -18.35 13.30 -5.72
C ILE A 12 -18.30 14.80 -5.98
N LEU A 13 -17.13 15.34 -6.35
CA LEU A 13 -16.92 16.79 -6.46
C LEU A 13 -17.30 17.35 -7.82
N VAL A 14 -16.97 16.65 -8.89
CA VAL A 14 -17.13 17.11 -10.28
C VAL A 14 -18.28 16.39 -10.98
N LYS A 15 -18.84 15.34 -10.37
CA LYS A 15 -19.86 14.44 -10.96
C LYS A 15 -19.39 13.78 -12.26
N ASP A 16 -18.06 13.65 -12.43
CA ASP A 16 -17.47 12.93 -13.55
C ASP A 16 -17.12 11.48 -13.13
N ASN A 17 -17.81 10.53 -13.71
CA ASN A 17 -17.69 9.11 -13.39
C ASN A 17 -16.77 8.34 -14.34
N HIS A 18 -16.13 9.01 -15.29
CA HIS A 18 -15.36 8.35 -16.34
C HIS A 18 -14.22 7.48 -15.77
N LEU A 19 -13.49 8.00 -14.79
CA LEU A 19 -12.44 7.25 -14.08
C LEU A 19 -13.02 6.10 -13.25
N LEU A 20 -14.16 6.31 -12.61
CA LEU A 20 -14.81 5.28 -11.77
C LEU A 20 -15.27 4.09 -12.64
N TYR A 21 -15.80 4.32 -13.82
CA TYR A 21 -16.16 3.25 -14.76
C TYR A 21 -14.96 2.40 -15.19
N GLY A 22 -13.77 3.01 -15.34
CA GLY A 22 -12.54 2.29 -15.61
C GLY A 22 -12.20 1.30 -14.49
N PHE A 23 -12.32 1.71 -13.23
CA PHE A 23 -12.09 0.83 -12.08
C PHE A 23 -13.13 -0.27 -11.96
N ILE A 24 -14.40 0.03 -12.20
CA ILE A 24 -15.47 -0.97 -12.23
C ILE A 24 -15.20 -2.01 -13.31
N ALA A 25 -14.77 -1.59 -14.50
CA ALA A 25 -14.42 -2.51 -15.58
C ALA A 25 -13.24 -3.43 -15.19
N ILE A 26 -12.18 -2.89 -14.59
CA ILE A 26 -11.05 -3.69 -14.09
C ILE A 26 -11.52 -4.68 -13.03
N PHE A 27 -12.31 -4.23 -12.06
CA PHE A 27 -12.84 -5.10 -11.00
C PHE A 27 -13.67 -6.26 -11.56
N LEU A 28 -14.58 -5.97 -12.48
CA LEU A 28 -15.42 -6.99 -13.12
C LEU A 28 -14.59 -7.98 -13.95
N THR A 29 -13.58 -7.49 -14.69
CA THR A 29 -12.72 -8.36 -15.50
C THR A 29 -11.90 -9.30 -14.60
N VAL A 30 -11.32 -8.79 -13.49
CA VAL A 30 -10.58 -9.61 -12.54
C VAL A 30 -11.50 -10.61 -11.84
N LEU A 31 -12.71 -10.20 -11.47
CA LEU A 31 -13.71 -11.09 -10.86
C LEU A 31 -14.10 -12.24 -11.80
N ILE A 32 -14.39 -11.92 -13.05
CA ILE A 32 -14.73 -12.93 -14.07
C ILE A 32 -13.54 -13.85 -14.32
N GLY A 33 -12.31 -13.31 -14.41
CA GLY A 33 -11.10 -14.10 -14.59
C GLY A 33 -10.88 -15.10 -13.44
N ASN A 34 -11.06 -14.67 -12.19
CA ASN A 34 -10.94 -15.53 -11.02
C ASN A 34 -12.03 -16.61 -10.96
N LEU A 35 -13.26 -16.27 -11.37
CA LEU A 35 -14.35 -17.25 -11.45
C LEU A 35 -14.08 -18.31 -12.52
N VAL A 36 -13.59 -17.92 -13.70
CA VAL A 36 -13.26 -18.84 -14.80
C VAL A 36 -12.11 -19.77 -14.43
N GLN A 37 -11.11 -19.26 -13.69
CA GLN A 37 -9.97 -20.05 -13.22
C GLN A 37 -10.28 -20.91 -11.99
N GLY A 38 -11.48 -20.78 -11.40
CA GLY A 38 -11.84 -21.49 -10.18
C GLY A 38 -11.03 -21.07 -8.94
N SER A 39 -10.33 -19.94 -9.03
CA SER A 39 -9.48 -19.41 -7.96
C SER A 39 -10.25 -18.50 -6.99
N PHE A 40 -11.55 -18.33 -7.22
CA PHE A 40 -12.38 -17.46 -6.39
C PHE A 40 -12.66 -18.12 -5.03
N LYS A 41 -12.08 -17.56 -3.97
CA LYS A 41 -12.35 -17.96 -2.58
C LYS A 41 -12.99 -16.79 -1.85
N LEU A 42 -14.22 -17.01 -1.36
CA LEU A 42 -14.89 -16.07 -0.46
C LEU A 42 -14.40 -16.34 0.96
N GLY A 43 -13.70 -15.40 1.55
CA GLY A 43 -13.21 -15.50 2.93
C GLY A 43 -11.99 -14.61 3.16
N PHE A 44 -11.61 -14.46 4.41
CA PHE A 44 -10.39 -13.74 4.80
C PHE A 44 -9.22 -14.69 5.06
N ASP A 45 -9.50 -15.98 5.19
CA ASP A 45 -8.52 -17.00 5.53
C ASP A 45 -7.87 -17.58 4.29
N LEU A 46 -6.58 -17.92 4.37
CA LEU A 46 -5.80 -18.53 3.30
C LEU A 46 -5.84 -17.77 1.97
N GLN A 47 -5.91 -16.45 2.02
CA GLN A 47 -5.77 -15.64 0.82
C GLN A 47 -4.31 -15.64 0.36
N PRO A 48 -4.02 -15.71 -0.95
CA PRO A 48 -2.66 -15.69 -1.46
C PRO A 48 -1.90 -14.44 -1.01
N ILE A 49 -0.71 -14.65 -0.42
CA ILE A 49 0.21 -13.56 -0.01
C ILE A 49 -0.33 -12.67 1.13
N ALA A 50 -1.48 -12.99 1.70
CA ALA A 50 -2.09 -12.22 2.78
C ALA A 50 -2.01 -12.96 4.12
N HIS A 51 -2.10 -12.23 5.20
CA HIS A 51 -2.23 -12.77 6.56
C HIS A 51 -3.42 -12.12 7.27
N SER A 52 -4.01 -12.86 8.21
CA SER A 52 -5.23 -12.45 8.93
C SER A 52 -4.99 -11.50 10.11
N SER A 53 -3.77 -11.00 10.30
CA SER A 53 -3.45 -10.01 11.34
C SER A 53 -3.96 -8.61 10.97
N HIS A 54 -5.26 -8.39 11.06
CA HIS A 54 -5.94 -7.18 10.58
C HIS A 54 -5.40 -5.88 11.19
N LEU A 55 -5.03 -5.88 12.47
CA LEU A 55 -4.47 -4.68 13.12
C LEU A 55 -3.18 -4.21 12.45
N TRP A 56 -2.27 -5.14 12.15
CA TRP A 56 -1.00 -4.81 11.52
C TRP A 56 -1.17 -4.42 10.06
N ASN A 57 -2.14 -5.03 9.36
CA ASN A 57 -2.53 -4.61 8.01
C ASN A 57 -3.03 -3.16 8.02
N LEU A 58 -3.90 -2.81 8.96
CA LEU A 58 -4.40 -1.45 9.11
C LEU A 58 -3.27 -0.45 9.38
N LEU A 59 -2.38 -0.76 10.34
CA LEU A 59 -1.23 0.11 10.66
C LEU A 59 -0.29 0.29 9.46
N GLY A 60 -0.02 -0.79 8.73
CA GLY A 60 0.78 -0.71 7.50
C GLY A 60 0.14 0.18 6.44
N MET A 61 -1.17 0.07 6.24
CA MET A 61 -1.90 0.92 5.30
C MET A 61 -1.93 2.39 5.72
N VAL A 62 -2.07 2.66 7.02
CA VAL A 62 -1.98 4.04 7.57
C VAL A 62 -0.59 4.62 7.33
N LEU A 63 0.46 3.83 7.56
CA LEU A 63 1.85 4.24 7.32
C LEU A 63 2.09 4.59 5.84
N VAL A 64 1.64 3.73 4.91
CA VAL A 64 1.74 3.96 3.47
C VAL A 64 0.91 5.18 3.05
N GLY A 65 -0.30 5.34 3.58
CA GLY A 65 -1.15 6.49 3.32
C GLY A 65 -0.51 7.80 3.76
N TRP A 66 0.03 7.85 4.97
CA TRP A 66 0.73 9.02 5.48
C TRP A 66 1.98 9.35 4.67
N GLY A 67 2.81 8.35 4.38
CA GLY A 67 3.97 8.51 3.51
C GLY A 67 3.60 9.04 2.12
N SER A 68 2.51 8.56 1.54
CA SER A 68 2.01 9.01 0.23
C SER A 68 1.60 10.49 0.23
N VAL A 69 1.02 10.98 1.33
CA VAL A 69 0.69 12.40 1.48
C VAL A 69 1.96 13.26 1.54
N LEU A 70 2.95 12.85 2.31
CA LEU A 70 4.23 13.56 2.42
C LEU A 70 5.01 13.60 1.08
N LEU A 71 4.91 12.53 0.30
CA LEU A 71 5.56 12.41 -1.03
C LEU A 71 4.75 13.08 -2.16
N GLY A 72 3.56 13.63 -1.87
CA GLY A 72 2.70 14.27 -2.87
C GLY A 72 2.04 13.30 -3.85
N GLY A 73 2.01 12.01 -3.56
CA GLY A 73 1.31 11.04 -4.39
C GLY A 73 1.56 9.59 -3.98
N CYS A 74 0.64 8.71 -4.40
CA CYS A 74 0.76 7.27 -4.13
C CYS A 74 1.97 6.66 -4.89
N PRO A 75 2.44 5.47 -4.49
CA PRO A 75 3.56 4.79 -5.14
C PRO A 75 3.41 4.66 -6.65
N LEU A 76 2.22 4.35 -7.15
CA LEU A 76 1.95 4.25 -8.58
C LEU A 76 2.16 5.58 -9.31
N ARG A 77 1.72 6.68 -8.72
CA ARG A 77 1.93 8.02 -9.28
C ARG A 77 3.42 8.36 -9.36
N GLN A 78 4.18 8.00 -8.34
CA GLN A 78 5.63 8.24 -8.32
C GLN A 78 6.35 7.44 -9.44
N LEU A 79 5.93 6.20 -9.68
CA LEU A 79 6.44 5.40 -10.80
C LEU A 79 6.17 6.05 -12.17
N ILE A 80 4.96 6.53 -12.39
CA ILE A 80 4.57 7.19 -13.64
C ILE A 80 5.36 8.48 -13.83
N LEU A 81 5.49 9.31 -12.78
CA LEU A 81 6.25 10.55 -12.83
C LEU A 81 7.74 10.31 -13.04
N ALA A 82 8.32 9.29 -12.42
CA ALA A 82 9.70 8.88 -12.66
C ALA A 82 9.91 8.47 -14.12
N GLY A 83 8.98 7.68 -14.68
CA GLY A 83 9.00 7.30 -16.10
C GLY A 83 8.82 8.47 -17.07
N SER A 84 8.19 9.56 -16.63
CA SER A 84 8.08 10.80 -17.42
C SER A 84 9.27 11.76 -17.26
N GLY A 85 10.31 11.36 -16.54
CA GLY A 85 11.55 12.12 -16.38
C GLY A 85 11.62 13.04 -15.16
N ASN A 86 10.69 12.90 -14.21
CA ASN A 86 10.74 13.68 -12.97
C ASN A 86 11.81 13.10 -12.01
N GLY A 87 12.86 13.88 -11.74
CA GLY A 87 14.00 13.46 -10.91
C GLY A 87 13.62 13.17 -9.46
N ASP A 88 12.77 13.97 -8.83
CA ASP A 88 12.35 13.78 -7.44
C ASP A 88 11.56 12.47 -7.28
N SER A 89 10.70 12.18 -8.26
CA SER A 89 9.97 10.91 -8.29
C SER A 89 10.88 9.72 -8.56
N ALA A 90 11.94 9.88 -9.37
CA ALA A 90 12.92 8.83 -9.59
C ALA A 90 13.68 8.48 -8.29
N VAL A 91 14.07 9.47 -7.49
CA VAL A 91 14.67 9.26 -6.17
C VAL A 91 13.69 8.53 -5.24
N THR A 92 12.42 8.90 -5.26
CA THR A 92 11.39 8.23 -4.48
C THR A 92 11.23 6.76 -4.88
N VAL A 93 11.19 6.47 -6.18
CA VAL A 93 11.12 5.09 -6.71
C VAL A 93 12.34 4.28 -6.30
N PHE A 94 13.54 4.87 -6.40
CA PHE A 94 14.75 4.21 -5.93
C PHE A 94 14.69 3.90 -4.43
N GLY A 95 14.20 4.84 -3.62
CA GLY A 95 13.94 4.63 -2.19
C GLY A 95 12.97 3.49 -1.91
N MET A 96 11.90 3.36 -2.72
CA MET A 96 10.96 2.24 -2.60
C MET A 96 11.63 0.89 -2.92
N ILE A 97 12.47 0.83 -3.95
CA ILE A 97 13.21 -0.40 -4.32
C ILE A 97 14.15 -0.81 -3.19
N VAL A 98 14.96 0.13 -2.69
CA VAL A 98 15.89 -0.12 -1.57
C VAL A 98 15.13 -0.54 -0.32
N GLY A 99 14.04 0.15 0.01
CA GLY A 99 13.18 -0.18 1.15
C GLY A 99 12.56 -1.57 1.05
N ALA A 100 12.08 -1.94 -0.13
CA ALA A 100 11.53 -3.27 -0.39
C ALA A 100 12.60 -4.37 -0.27
N ALA A 101 13.79 -4.15 -0.85
CA ALA A 101 14.92 -5.07 -0.74
C ALA A 101 15.34 -5.25 0.73
N PHE A 102 15.40 -4.17 1.49
CA PHE A 102 15.71 -4.21 2.92
C PHE A 102 14.65 -4.98 3.71
N ALA A 103 13.37 -4.67 3.49
CA ALA A 103 12.26 -5.33 4.16
C ALA A 103 12.24 -6.84 3.88
N HIS A 104 12.55 -7.24 2.65
CA HIS A 104 12.58 -8.65 2.27
C HIS A 104 13.79 -9.39 2.86
N ASN A 105 14.96 -8.76 2.82
CA ASN A 105 16.21 -9.37 3.31
C ASN A 105 16.24 -9.56 4.84
N PHE A 106 15.61 -8.65 5.58
CA PHE A 106 15.53 -8.70 7.05
C PHE A 106 14.24 -9.32 7.59
N ALA A 107 13.45 -9.99 6.73
CA ALA A 107 12.18 -10.63 7.08
C ALA A 107 11.22 -9.69 7.85
N LEU A 108 11.18 -8.40 7.44
CA LEU A 108 10.27 -7.41 8.01
C LEU A 108 8.85 -7.55 7.42
N ALA A 109 8.73 -8.18 6.25
CA ALA A 109 7.45 -8.51 5.64
C ALA A 109 6.76 -9.63 6.43
N GLY A 110 5.43 -9.57 6.47
CA GLY A 110 4.63 -10.63 7.10
C GLY A 110 4.67 -11.93 6.30
N ASN A 111 4.52 -13.05 7.02
CA ASN A 111 4.33 -14.35 6.39
C ASN A 111 2.84 -14.55 6.07
N PRO A 112 2.48 -15.13 4.91
CA PRO A 112 1.11 -15.46 4.60
C PRO A 112 0.57 -16.55 5.53
N ASP A 113 -0.75 -16.65 5.61
CA ASP A 113 -1.41 -17.74 6.31
C ASP A 113 -1.07 -19.07 5.63
N SER A 114 -0.84 -20.10 6.41
CA SER A 114 -0.49 -21.45 5.93
C SER A 114 -1.35 -22.51 6.64
N THR A 115 -1.37 -23.72 6.09
CA THR A 115 -1.98 -24.88 6.74
C THR A 115 -0.90 -25.84 7.23
N ASN A 116 -1.07 -26.33 8.46
CA ASN A 116 -0.23 -27.43 8.99
C ASN A 116 -0.58 -28.77 8.31
N ASP A 117 0.29 -29.75 8.45
CA ASP A 117 0.08 -31.12 7.97
C ASP A 117 -1.20 -31.77 8.56
N ALA A 118 -1.71 -31.24 9.68
CA ALA A 118 -2.98 -31.64 10.30
C ALA A 118 -4.21 -30.93 9.70
N GLY A 119 -4.05 -30.04 8.70
CA GLY A 119 -5.14 -29.28 8.09
C GLY A 119 -5.61 -28.08 8.93
N GLU A 120 -4.94 -27.74 10.02
CA GLU A 120 -5.26 -26.59 10.84
C GLU A 120 -4.66 -25.30 10.25
N LEU A 121 -5.42 -24.20 10.34
CA LEU A 121 -5.02 -22.89 9.86
C LEU A 121 -3.95 -22.29 10.79
N VAL A 122 -2.75 -22.11 10.27
CA VAL A 122 -1.68 -21.36 10.95
C VAL A 122 -1.76 -19.92 10.47
N VAL A 123 -2.25 -19.06 11.34
CA VAL A 123 -2.37 -17.63 11.06
C VAL A 123 -0.96 -17.06 10.85
N GLY A 124 -0.72 -16.54 9.66
CA GLY A 124 0.46 -15.78 9.35
C GLY A 124 0.48 -14.45 10.09
N GLY A 125 1.56 -13.73 9.98
CA GLY A 125 1.65 -12.42 10.63
C GLY A 125 3.03 -11.81 10.52
N ILE A 126 3.16 -10.63 11.09
CA ILE A 126 4.41 -9.89 11.09
C ILE A 126 5.30 -10.40 12.22
N ALA A 127 6.56 -10.73 11.89
CA ALA A 127 7.60 -11.04 12.87
C ALA A 127 7.85 -9.83 13.81
N ASN A 128 8.42 -10.08 14.98
CA ASN A 128 8.72 -9.00 15.93
C ASN A 128 9.60 -7.89 15.32
N ALA A 129 10.51 -8.25 14.44
CA ALA A 129 11.32 -7.29 13.68
C ALA A 129 10.45 -6.38 12.80
N GLY A 130 9.42 -6.91 12.13
CA GLY A 130 8.48 -6.13 11.33
C GLY A 130 7.63 -5.18 12.17
N LYS A 131 7.19 -5.60 13.37
CA LYS A 131 6.47 -4.73 14.32
C LYS A 131 7.30 -3.52 14.73
N VAL A 132 8.58 -3.75 15.04
CA VAL A 132 9.53 -2.69 15.38
C VAL A 132 9.76 -1.77 14.19
N ALA A 133 9.88 -2.32 12.97
CA ALA A 133 10.05 -1.53 11.75
C ALA A 133 8.85 -0.61 11.48
N VAL A 134 7.62 -1.09 11.68
CA VAL A 134 6.40 -0.27 11.57
C VAL A 134 6.41 0.86 12.60
N ALA A 135 6.76 0.57 13.86
CA ALA A 135 6.86 1.59 14.91
C ALA A 135 7.91 2.66 14.58
N ILE A 136 9.09 2.24 14.12
CA ILE A 136 10.15 3.16 13.65
C ILE A 136 9.65 3.99 12.48
N GLY A 137 8.95 3.38 11.53
CA GLY A 137 8.35 4.08 10.38
C GLY A 137 7.40 5.20 10.81
N PHE A 138 6.53 4.95 11.79
CA PHE A 138 5.66 5.99 12.35
C PHE A 138 6.43 7.13 13.00
N VAL A 139 7.47 6.82 13.80
CA VAL A 139 8.31 7.84 14.44
C VAL A 139 9.03 8.70 13.40
N VAL A 140 9.58 8.09 12.36
CA VAL A 140 10.27 8.80 11.27
C VAL A 140 9.30 9.70 10.49
N LEU A 141 8.12 9.19 10.12
CA LEU A 141 7.12 10.00 9.41
C LEU A 141 6.62 11.16 10.26
N LEU A 142 6.43 10.94 11.56
CA LEU A 142 6.03 11.98 12.50
C LEU A 142 7.11 13.04 12.62
N ALA A 143 8.37 12.65 12.75
CA ALA A 143 9.51 13.58 12.81
C ALA A 143 9.61 14.43 11.53
N ILE A 144 9.51 13.82 10.34
CA ILE A 144 9.51 14.52 9.06
C ILE A 144 8.34 15.49 8.94
N SER A 145 7.15 15.05 9.36
CA SER A 145 5.94 15.88 9.33
C SER A 145 6.08 17.12 10.23
N LEU A 146 6.59 16.96 11.44
CA LEU A 146 6.82 18.06 12.38
C LEU A 146 7.91 19.03 11.89
N LEU A 147 8.99 18.52 11.31
CA LEU A 147 10.06 19.34 10.76
C LEU A 147 9.59 20.19 9.57
N ASN A 148 8.76 19.60 8.70
CA ASN A 148 8.18 20.31 7.56
C ASN A 148 7.17 21.38 7.99
N SER A 149 6.30 21.07 8.94
CA SER A 149 5.34 22.02 9.51
C SER A 149 6.03 23.24 10.12
N ARG A 150 7.15 23.05 10.82
CA ARG A 150 7.93 24.17 11.38
C ARG A 150 8.55 25.07 10.31
N LYS A 151 9.00 24.50 9.19
CA LYS A 151 9.59 25.29 8.08
C LYS A 151 8.54 26.19 7.39
N GLU A 152 7.31 25.75 7.29
CA GLU A 152 6.24 26.56 6.71
C GLU A 152 5.81 27.69 7.67
N ALA A 153 5.71 27.40 8.96
CA ALA A 153 5.38 28.43 9.97
C ALA A 153 6.44 29.54 10.09
N THR A 154 7.70 29.28 9.72
CA THR A 154 8.77 30.27 9.74
C THR A 154 8.81 31.14 8.46
N LYS A 155 8.11 30.70 7.39
CA LYS A 155 8.03 31.45 6.11
C LYS A 155 6.79 32.33 5.97
N ALA A 156 5.80 32.17 6.85
CA ALA A 156 4.58 32.98 6.94
C ALA A 156 4.77 34.13 7.93
#